data_4684b481f4a07d839124431036364332
#
_entry.id   4684b481f4a07d839124431036364332
#
_cell.length_a   1.000
_cell.length_b   1.000
_cell.length_c   1.000
_cell.angle_alpha   90.00
_cell.angle_beta   90.00
_cell.angle_gamma   90.00
#
_symmetry.space_group_name_H-M   'P 1'
#
loop_
_entity.id
_entity.type
_entity.pdbx_description
1 polymer ?
#
loop_
_entity_poly.entity_id
_entity_poly.type
_entity_poly.pdbx_seq_one_letter_code
_entity_poly.pdbx_strand_id
1 'polypeptide(L)'
;ITTILDGYQDSNHDYKNLINFVSNNKLEMTYDPDLNLQRKDEILELSDYASRCFIDLVSEYNCGNHKVFLTEKTARSIVMKRPFIVLGDRGSLVELRSYGFKTFDSVWDESYDLLTTYEERTAAAEELLSGDIMQMYIINKSNYPTEVMDIIEYNYNWYFNEYKYKQIDKFKRIFK
;
A
#
# COMPACT_ATOMS: atom_id res chain seq x y z
N ILE A 1 -10.90 1.50 0.11
CA ILE A 1 -9.92 2.60 -0.16
C ILE A 1 -10.64 3.95 -0.01
N THR A 2 -11.86 4.10 -0.47
CA THR A 2 -12.61 5.37 -0.41
C THR A 2 -12.95 5.80 1.02
N THR A 3 -13.20 4.89 1.95
CA THR A 3 -13.46 5.22 3.36
C THR A 3 -12.28 5.90 4.07
N ILE A 4 -11.08 5.75 3.55
CA ILE A 4 -9.88 6.44 4.07
C ILE A 4 -9.80 7.86 3.51
N LEU A 5 -10.37 8.11 2.32
CA LEU A 5 -10.34 9.41 1.65
C LEU A 5 -11.44 10.36 2.15
N ASP A 6 -12.60 9.86 2.61
CA ASP A 6 -13.72 10.69 3.06
C ASP A 6 -13.49 11.38 4.42
N GLY A 7 -12.49 10.98 5.19
CA GLY A 7 -12.12 11.62 6.46
C GLY A 7 -11.26 12.87 6.32
N TYR A 8 -10.76 13.18 5.14
CA TYR A 8 -9.88 14.32 4.88
C TYR A 8 -10.59 15.35 3.98
N GLN A 9 -11.30 16.26 4.63
CA GLN A 9 -11.81 17.48 3.98
C GLN A 9 -10.70 18.53 3.87
N ASP A 10 -9.57 18.20 3.32
CA ASP A 10 -8.58 19.19 2.96
C ASP A 10 -8.38 19.22 1.45
N SER A 11 -8.46 20.42 0.93
CA SER A 11 -8.63 20.92 -0.42
C SER A 11 -7.60 20.47 -1.45
N ASN A 12 -7.29 19.18 -1.59
CA ASN A 12 -6.31 18.76 -2.55
C ASN A 12 -6.96 18.21 -3.85
N HIS A 13 -6.76 18.96 -4.92
CA HIS A 13 -7.20 18.70 -6.29
C HIS A 13 -6.69 17.33 -6.81
N ASP A 14 -5.61 16.83 -6.24
CA ASP A 14 -4.86 15.68 -6.73
C ASP A 14 -5.53 14.33 -6.45
N TYR A 15 -6.20 14.18 -5.30
CA TYR A 15 -7.00 12.98 -5.02
C TYR A 15 -8.17 12.79 -6.00
N LYS A 16 -8.77 13.87 -6.48
CA LYS A 16 -9.83 13.80 -7.48
C LYS A 16 -9.30 13.26 -8.81
N ASN A 17 -8.10 13.63 -9.17
CA ASN A 17 -7.47 13.15 -10.39
C ASN A 17 -7.15 11.66 -10.30
N LEU A 18 -6.61 11.19 -9.17
CA LEU A 18 -6.35 9.77 -8.94
C LEU A 18 -7.65 8.93 -8.94
N ILE A 19 -8.71 9.42 -8.26
CA ILE A 19 -10.02 8.77 -8.28
C ILE A 19 -10.60 8.75 -9.70
N ASN A 20 -10.51 9.85 -10.44
CA ASN A 20 -10.97 9.92 -11.82
C ASN A 20 -10.17 8.99 -12.74
N PHE A 21 -8.87 8.91 -12.55
CA PHE A 21 -7.99 7.99 -13.27
C PHE A 21 -8.41 6.54 -13.03
N VAL A 22 -8.53 6.13 -11.78
CA VAL A 22 -8.95 4.77 -11.40
C VAL A 22 -10.33 4.44 -11.97
N SER A 23 -11.27 5.38 -11.92
CA SER A 23 -12.63 5.22 -12.46
C SER A 23 -12.65 5.14 -13.99
N ASN A 24 -11.86 5.97 -14.68
CA ASN A 24 -11.82 6.03 -16.14
C ASN A 24 -11.14 4.80 -16.77
N ASN A 25 -10.22 4.15 -16.05
CA ASN A 25 -9.52 2.96 -16.51
C ASN A 25 -10.21 1.64 -16.11
N LYS A 26 -11.44 1.70 -15.63
CA LYS A 26 -12.21 0.53 -15.16
C LYS A 26 -11.45 -0.35 -14.15
N LEU A 27 -10.54 0.23 -13.41
CA LEU A 27 -10.02 -0.40 -12.21
C LEU A 27 -11.21 -0.47 -11.26
N GLU A 28 -11.78 -1.64 -11.03
CA GLU A 28 -12.94 -1.80 -10.15
C GLU A 28 -12.55 -1.37 -8.74
N MET A 29 -12.87 -0.12 -8.43
CA MET A 29 -12.94 0.33 -7.05
C MET A 29 -14.33 -0.04 -6.55
N THR A 30 -14.41 -1.09 -5.79
CA THR A 30 -15.65 -1.43 -5.08
C THR A 30 -15.77 -0.52 -3.86
N TYR A 31 -16.54 0.54 -4.03
CA TYR A 31 -17.04 1.35 -2.93
C TYR A 31 -18.48 0.93 -2.66
N ASP A 32 -18.71 0.42 -1.48
CA ASP A 32 -20.07 0.21 -0.96
C ASP A 32 -20.35 1.27 0.11
N PRO A 33 -21.17 2.29 -0.20
CA PRO A 33 -21.49 3.35 0.75
C PRO A 33 -22.31 2.87 1.95
N ASP A 34 -22.94 1.68 1.86
CA ASP A 34 -23.74 1.10 2.92
C ASP A 34 -22.92 0.19 3.85
N LEU A 35 -21.63 0.06 3.60
CA LEU A 35 -20.72 -0.74 4.42
C LEU A 35 -20.46 -0.05 5.76
N ASN A 36 -21.34 -0.29 6.72
CA ASN A 36 -21.23 0.18 8.10
C ASN A 36 -20.32 -0.79 8.89
N LEU A 37 -19.02 -0.71 8.61
CA LEU A 37 -18.01 -1.62 9.15
C LEU A 37 -17.82 -1.41 10.65
N GLN A 38 -18.39 -2.29 11.45
CA GLN A 38 -17.99 -2.43 12.84
C GLN A 38 -16.66 -3.20 12.90
N ARG A 39 -15.71 -2.70 13.69
CA ARG A 39 -14.27 -3.06 13.74
C ARG A 39 -13.90 -4.55 13.73
N LYS A 40 -14.82 -5.46 14.06
CA LYS A 40 -14.58 -6.91 14.09
C LYS A 40 -14.81 -7.60 12.74
N ASP A 41 -15.66 -7.03 11.93
CA ASP A 41 -16.01 -7.60 10.62
C ASP A 41 -15.14 -7.01 9.51
N GLU A 42 -14.48 -5.87 9.76
CA GLU A 42 -13.61 -5.14 8.82
C GLU A 42 -12.52 -6.02 8.19
N ILE A 43 -11.89 -6.91 8.96
CA ILE A 43 -10.79 -7.74 8.45
C ILE A 43 -11.31 -8.82 7.49
N LEU A 44 -12.45 -9.43 7.78
CA LEU A 44 -13.03 -10.50 6.96
C LEU A 44 -13.61 -9.93 5.66
N GLU A 45 -14.29 -8.80 5.74
CA GLU A 45 -14.85 -8.14 4.56
C GLU A 45 -13.74 -7.54 3.68
N LEU A 46 -12.73 -6.90 4.28
CA LEU A 46 -11.55 -6.41 3.56
C LEU A 46 -10.78 -7.55 2.87
N SER A 47 -10.80 -8.77 3.41
CA SER A 47 -10.15 -9.92 2.76
C SER A 47 -10.83 -10.32 1.45
N ASP A 48 -12.16 -10.22 1.38
CA ASP A 48 -12.91 -10.50 0.16
C ASP A 48 -12.67 -9.42 -0.91
N TYR A 49 -12.65 -8.13 -0.52
CA TYR A 49 -12.29 -7.05 -1.42
C TYR A 49 -10.82 -7.14 -1.88
N ALA A 50 -9.91 -7.41 -0.95
CA ALA A 50 -8.49 -7.58 -1.27
C ALA A 50 -8.28 -8.70 -2.29
N SER A 51 -9.04 -9.80 -2.21
CA SER A 51 -8.93 -10.92 -3.15
C SER A 51 -9.24 -10.54 -4.60
N ARG A 52 -9.99 -9.46 -4.81
CA ARG A 52 -10.41 -8.95 -6.13
C ARG A 52 -9.52 -7.83 -6.66
N CYS A 53 -8.63 -7.28 -5.85
CA CYS A 53 -7.72 -6.21 -6.25
C CYS A 53 -6.40 -6.81 -6.74
N PHE A 54 -5.82 -6.26 -7.80
CA PHE A 54 -4.52 -6.71 -8.29
C PHE A 54 -3.37 -6.11 -7.48
N ILE A 55 -3.50 -4.87 -6.99
CA ILE A 55 -2.49 -4.18 -6.20
C ILE A 55 -3.16 -3.28 -5.17
N ASP A 56 -2.54 -3.10 -4.01
CA ASP A 56 -2.97 -2.15 -3.00
C ASP A 56 -2.24 -0.81 -3.17
N LEU A 57 -3.00 0.27 -3.31
CA LEU A 57 -2.47 1.62 -3.17
C LEU A 57 -2.62 2.07 -1.72
N VAL A 58 -1.53 2.09 -1.00
CA VAL A 58 -1.49 2.39 0.43
C VAL A 58 -1.17 3.86 0.64
N SER A 59 -2.15 4.64 1.08
CA SER A 59 -1.93 6.02 1.50
C SER A 59 -1.58 6.07 2.98
N GLU A 60 -0.30 6.27 3.29
CA GLU A 60 0.18 6.50 4.65
C GLU A 60 0.03 7.97 5.05
N TYR A 61 0.08 8.23 6.36
CA TYR A 61 0.02 9.58 6.87
C TYR A 61 1.29 10.35 6.49
N ASN A 62 1.13 11.52 5.89
CA ASN A 62 2.23 12.42 5.56
C ASN A 62 2.42 13.40 6.72
N CYS A 63 3.42 13.16 7.54
CA CYS A 63 3.71 13.99 8.72
C CYS A 63 4.37 15.32 8.38
N GLY A 64 4.87 15.50 7.16
CA GLY A 64 5.59 16.72 6.72
C GLY A 64 6.86 17.06 7.49
N ASN A 65 7.22 16.26 8.49
CA ASN A 65 8.29 16.52 9.46
C ASN A 65 9.53 15.63 9.27
N HIS A 66 9.76 15.13 8.07
CA HIS A 66 10.93 14.30 7.72
C HIS A 66 11.04 12.97 8.49
N LYS A 67 10.02 12.56 9.21
CA LYS A 67 10.01 11.28 9.92
C LYS A 67 8.97 10.37 9.29
N VAL A 68 9.44 9.37 8.57
CA VAL A 68 8.58 8.35 7.97
C VAL A 68 7.77 7.65 9.06
N PHE A 69 6.47 7.51 8.82
CA PHE A 69 5.56 6.80 9.70
C PHE A 69 4.76 5.77 8.90
N LEU A 70 5.14 4.51 9.02
CA LEU A 70 4.42 3.38 8.43
C LEU A 70 3.40 2.87 9.46
N THR A 71 2.16 2.73 9.01
CA THR A 71 1.04 2.35 9.86
C THR A 71 0.56 0.91 9.61
N GLU A 72 -0.52 0.55 10.26
CA GLU A 72 -1.22 -0.72 10.01
C GLU A 72 -1.68 -0.91 8.56
N LYS A 73 -1.76 0.15 7.76
CA LYS A 73 -2.20 0.09 6.36
C LYS A 73 -1.20 -0.69 5.50
N THR A 74 0.09 -0.36 5.60
CA THR A 74 1.16 -1.12 4.92
C THR A 74 1.24 -2.55 5.48
N ALA A 75 1.16 -2.72 6.81
CA ALA A 75 1.15 -4.03 7.43
C ALA A 75 -0.03 -4.90 6.95
N ARG A 76 -1.20 -4.30 6.71
CA ARG A 76 -2.37 -4.99 6.18
C ARG A 76 -2.11 -5.61 4.81
N SER A 77 -1.54 -4.86 3.88
CA SER A 77 -1.20 -5.39 2.55
C SER A 77 -0.26 -6.59 2.64
N ILE A 78 0.74 -6.54 3.54
CA ILE A 78 1.66 -7.65 3.81
C ILE A 78 0.91 -8.88 4.34
N VAL A 79 0.07 -8.70 5.37
CA VAL A 79 -0.69 -9.78 6.00
C VAL A 79 -1.71 -10.40 5.04
N MET A 80 -2.28 -9.60 4.15
CA MET A 80 -3.23 -10.05 3.12
C MET A 80 -2.53 -10.63 1.88
N LYS A 81 -1.20 -10.73 1.87
CA LYS A 81 -0.42 -11.24 0.73
C LYS A 81 -0.72 -10.47 -0.55
N ARG A 82 -0.70 -9.14 -0.47
CA ARG A 82 -0.97 -8.25 -1.60
C ARG A 82 0.29 -7.48 -2.00
N PRO A 83 0.58 -7.33 -3.29
CA PRO A 83 1.55 -6.33 -3.72
C PRO A 83 0.99 -4.93 -3.46
N PHE A 84 1.88 -3.96 -3.23
CA PHE A 84 1.46 -2.63 -2.80
C PHE A 84 2.35 -1.54 -3.39
N ILE A 85 1.76 -0.36 -3.57
CA ILE A 85 2.44 0.93 -3.75
C ILE A 85 2.17 1.75 -2.49
N VAL A 86 3.21 2.30 -1.87
CA VAL A 86 3.07 3.14 -0.67
C VAL A 86 3.22 4.61 -1.05
N LEU A 87 2.18 5.40 -0.80
CA LEU A 87 2.18 6.85 -0.86
C LEU A 87 2.22 7.40 0.56
N GLY A 88 3.40 7.85 0.98
CA GLY A 88 3.65 8.39 2.31
C GLY A 88 4.70 9.49 2.28
N ASP A 89 5.40 9.67 3.39
CA ASP A 89 6.58 10.55 3.45
C ASP A 89 7.69 10.01 2.55
N ARG A 90 8.55 10.92 2.07
CA ARG A 90 9.72 10.57 1.28
C ARG A 90 10.56 9.52 2.00
N GLY A 91 10.87 8.43 1.33
CA GLY A 91 11.66 7.32 1.87
C GLY A 91 10.86 6.28 2.64
N SER A 92 9.54 6.23 2.46
CA SER A 92 8.68 5.22 3.09
C SER A 92 9.09 3.79 2.75
N LEU A 93 9.46 3.53 1.50
CA LEU A 93 9.96 2.21 1.08
C LEU A 93 11.37 1.93 1.60
N VAL A 94 12.22 2.97 1.71
CA VAL A 94 13.55 2.85 2.35
C VAL A 94 13.38 2.42 3.81
N GLU A 95 12.46 3.05 4.54
CA GLU A 95 12.16 2.69 5.94
C GLU A 95 11.62 1.26 6.05
N LEU A 96 10.71 0.86 5.15
CA LEU A 96 10.15 -0.48 5.11
C LEU A 96 11.27 -1.54 4.92
N ARG A 97 12.20 -1.28 4.01
CA ARG A 97 13.39 -2.13 3.80
C ARG A 97 14.28 -2.19 5.04
N SER A 98 14.41 -1.09 5.78
CA SER A 98 15.19 -1.08 7.03
C SER A 98 14.63 -2.01 8.11
N TYR A 99 13.32 -2.29 8.06
CA TYR A 99 12.67 -3.29 8.92
C TYR A 99 12.83 -4.73 8.43
N GLY A 100 13.52 -4.94 7.31
CA GLY A 100 13.79 -6.26 6.72
C GLY A 100 12.71 -6.76 5.75
N PHE A 101 11.75 -5.94 5.39
CA PHE A 101 10.81 -6.26 4.32
C PHE A 101 11.43 -6.05 2.95
N LYS A 102 10.96 -6.78 1.97
CA LYS A 102 11.24 -6.53 0.55
C LYS A 102 10.20 -5.58 -0.03
N THR A 103 10.64 -4.76 -0.95
CA THR A 103 9.77 -3.95 -1.80
C THR A 103 9.81 -4.52 -3.23
N PHE A 104 9.17 -3.88 -4.17
CA PHE A 104 9.01 -4.41 -5.52
C PHE A 104 9.97 -3.75 -6.51
N ASP A 105 11.10 -3.21 -6.04
CA ASP A 105 12.10 -2.48 -6.84
C ASP A 105 12.78 -3.33 -7.92
N SER A 106 12.70 -4.65 -7.84
CA SER A 106 13.14 -5.57 -8.89
C SER A 106 12.06 -5.82 -9.96
N VAL A 107 10.83 -5.38 -9.74
CA VAL A 107 9.69 -5.63 -10.63
C VAL A 107 9.21 -4.37 -11.34
N TRP A 108 9.17 -3.24 -10.62
CA TRP A 108 8.81 -1.93 -11.16
C TRP A 108 9.64 -0.80 -10.53
N ASP A 109 9.65 0.36 -11.18
CA ASP A 109 10.40 1.52 -10.69
C ASP A 109 9.75 2.09 -9.41
N GLU A 110 10.50 2.06 -8.31
CA GLU A 110 10.13 2.64 -7.02
C GLU A 110 10.79 4.00 -6.76
N SER A 111 11.39 4.63 -7.76
CA SER A 111 12.07 5.93 -7.62
C SER A 111 11.12 7.04 -7.15
N TYR A 112 9.82 6.86 -7.33
CA TYR A 112 8.79 7.78 -6.84
C TYR A 112 8.90 8.03 -5.32
N ASP A 113 9.33 7.04 -4.54
CA ASP A 113 9.45 7.13 -3.07
C ASP A 113 10.46 8.21 -2.64
N LEU A 114 11.41 8.56 -3.50
CA LEU A 114 12.47 9.52 -3.21
C LEU A 114 12.18 10.94 -3.75
N LEU A 115 11.09 11.15 -4.47
CA LEU A 115 10.69 12.47 -4.93
C LEU A 115 10.34 13.39 -3.77
N THR A 116 10.58 14.69 -3.97
CA THR A 116 10.59 15.64 -2.85
C THR A 116 9.19 15.95 -2.35
N THR A 117 8.26 16.23 -3.26
CA THR A 117 6.90 16.62 -2.88
C THR A 117 5.95 15.41 -2.91
N TYR A 118 4.85 15.52 -2.19
CA TYR A 118 3.81 14.50 -2.21
C TYR A 118 3.13 14.42 -3.58
N GLU A 119 2.96 15.57 -4.22
CA GLU A 119 2.38 15.70 -5.55
C GLU A 119 3.22 14.97 -6.61
N GLU A 120 4.55 15.16 -6.58
CA GLU A 120 5.47 14.43 -7.47
C GLU A 120 5.38 12.92 -7.26
N ARG A 121 5.35 12.46 -5.99
CA ARG A 121 5.20 11.03 -5.68
C ARG A 121 3.88 10.46 -6.17
N THR A 122 2.81 11.20 -6.00
CA THR A 122 1.47 10.78 -6.45
C THR A 122 1.41 10.70 -7.97
N ALA A 123 1.93 11.69 -8.68
CA ALA A 123 1.97 11.70 -10.14
C ALA A 123 2.80 10.53 -10.70
N ALA A 124 3.96 10.26 -10.12
CA ALA A 124 4.79 9.14 -10.54
C ALA A 124 4.16 7.77 -10.23
N ALA A 125 3.46 7.63 -9.11
CA ALA A 125 2.71 6.42 -8.81
C ALA A 125 1.50 6.22 -9.75
N GLU A 126 0.86 7.29 -10.21
CA GLU A 126 -0.20 7.24 -11.23
C GLU A 126 0.36 6.76 -12.57
N GLU A 127 1.53 7.26 -12.97
CA GLU A 127 2.22 6.81 -14.17
C GLU A 127 2.60 5.33 -14.09
N LEU A 128 3.16 4.90 -12.95
CA LEU A 128 3.47 3.49 -12.69
C LEU A 128 2.23 2.59 -12.78
N LEU A 129 1.11 3.00 -12.17
CA LEU A 129 -0.14 2.24 -12.20
C LEU A 129 -0.70 2.13 -13.62
N SER A 130 -0.68 3.20 -14.40
CA SER A 130 -1.19 3.23 -15.76
C SER A 130 -0.29 2.53 -16.78
N GLY A 131 1.00 2.51 -16.50
CA GLY A 131 2.03 1.89 -17.34
C GLY A 131 2.33 0.46 -16.93
N ASP A 132 3.36 0.28 -16.16
CA ASP A 132 3.97 -1.04 -15.86
C ASP A 132 3.00 -1.98 -15.14
N ILE A 133 2.26 -1.49 -14.16
CA ILE A 133 1.32 -2.32 -13.38
C ILE A 133 0.16 -2.77 -14.27
N MET A 134 -0.39 -1.90 -15.08
CA MET A 134 -1.48 -2.25 -16.00
C MET A 134 -1.01 -3.24 -17.06
N GLN A 135 0.18 -3.07 -17.61
CA GLN A 135 0.76 -4.03 -18.55
C GLN A 135 0.98 -5.40 -17.89
N MET A 136 1.54 -5.42 -16.69
CA MET A 136 1.72 -6.65 -15.92
C MET A 136 0.39 -7.37 -15.69
N TYR A 137 -0.67 -6.65 -15.30
CA TYR A 137 -2.02 -7.18 -15.11
C TYR A 137 -2.56 -7.84 -16.39
N ILE A 138 -2.42 -7.17 -17.55
CA ILE A 138 -2.91 -7.64 -18.84
C ILE A 138 -2.12 -8.87 -19.31
N ILE A 139 -0.79 -8.79 -19.27
CA ILE A 139 0.10 -9.85 -19.78
C ILE A 139 -0.08 -11.13 -18.98
N ASN A 140 -0.18 -11.03 -17.67
CA ASN A 140 -0.28 -12.19 -16.77
C ASN A 140 -1.75 -12.63 -16.53
N LYS A 141 -2.72 -12.09 -17.25
CA LYS A 141 -4.15 -12.46 -17.14
C LYS A 141 -4.64 -12.43 -15.70
N SER A 142 -4.35 -11.34 -15.02
CA SER A 142 -4.68 -11.13 -13.59
C SER A 142 -3.94 -12.02 -12.60
N ASN A 143 -2.95 -12.78 -13.01
CA ASN A 143 -2.04 -13.50 -12.11
C ASN A 143 -0.81 -12.66 -11.81
N TYR A 144 -0.09 -13.01 -10.75
CA TYR A 144 1.20 -12.36 -10.45
C TYR A 144 2.35 -13.12 -11.10
N PRO A 145 3.37 -12.40 -11.60
CA PRO A 145 4.66 -13.02 -11.92
C PRO A 145 5.26 -13.71 -10.70
N THR A 146 6.07 -14.73 -10.92
CA THR A 146 6.74 -15.50 -9.84
C THR A 146 7.51 -14.59 -8.91
N GLU A 147 8.23 -13.61 -9.43
CA GLU A 147 9.02 -12.66 -8.65
C GLU A 147 8.16 -11.84 -7.67
N VAL A 148 6.98 -11.39 -8.09
CA VAL A 148 6.01 -10.71 -7.21
C VAL A 148 5.53 -11.65 -6.11
N MET A 149 5.23 -12.90 -6.46
CA MET A 149 4.80 -13.92 -5.49
C MET A 149 5.88 -14.21 -4.46
N ASP A 150 7.14 -14.31 -4.88
CA ASP A 150 8.29 -14.56 -3.99
C ASP A 150 8.47 -13.42 -2.97
N ILE A 151 8.28 -12.17 -3.39
CA ILE A 151 8.32 -11.00 -2.50
C ILE A 151 7.16 -11.05 -1.50
N ILE A 152 5.96 -11.31 -1.96
CA ILE A 152 4.75 -11.42 -1.13
C ILE A 152 4.93 -12.50 -0.05
N GLU A 153 5.33 -13.70 -0.45
CA GLU A 153 5.52 -14.82 0.48
C GLU A 153 6.67 -14.55 1.47
N TYR A 154 7.76 -13.95 1.00
CA TYR A 154 8.83 -13.54 1.89
C TYR A 154 8.32 -12.55 2.95
N ASN A 155 7.63 -11.50 2.56
CA ASN A 155 7.15 -10.46 3.46
C ASN A 155 6.15 -11.01 4.49
N TYR A 156 5.23 -11.86 4.05
CA TYR A 156 4.29 -12.53 4.94
C TYR A 156 5.02 -13.37 6.00
N ASN A 157 5.97 -14.21 5.59
CA ASN A 157 6.73 -15.06 6.49
C ASN A 157 7.62 -14.24 7.42
N TRP A 158 8.27 -13.17 6.92
CA TRP A 158 9.05 -12.23 7.72
C TRP A 158 8.21 -11.57 8.80
N TYR A 159 7.02 -11.08 8.45
CA TYR A 159 6.11 -10.45 9.39
C TYR A 159 5.75 -11.37 10.55
N PHE A 160 5.33 -12.61 10.27
CA PHE A 160 4.84 -13.54 11.29
C PHE A 160 5.93 -14.23 12.07
N ASN A 161 7.09 -14.52 11.49
CA ASN A 161 8.12 -15.32 12.13
C ASN A 161 9.19 -14.46 12.83
N GLU A 162 9.40 -13.21 12.38
CA GLU A 162 10.49 -12.38 12.88
C GLU A 162 10.04 -10.99 13.35
N TYR A 163 9.45 -10.21 12.46
CA TYR A 163 9.21 -8.79 12.69
C TYR A 163 8.32 -8.53 13.90
N LYS A 164 7.18 -9.19 14.02
CA LYS A 164 6.25 -8.99 15.14
C LYS A 164 6.89 -9.29 16.49
N TYR A 165 7.75 -10.30 16.57
CA TYR A 165 8.44 -10.63 17.83
C TYR A 165 9.49 -9.60 18.18
N LYS A 166 10.24 -9.09 17.19
CA LYS A 166 11.18 -7.98 17.40
C LYS A 166 10.48 -6.73 17.94
N GLN A 167 9.28 -6.40 17.43
CA GLN A 167 8.49 -5.28 17.94
C GLN A 167 8.01 -5.53 19.38
N ILE A 168 7.50 -6.70 19.68
CA ILE A 168 7.07 -7.07 21.04
C ILE A 168 8.25 -6.98 22.03
N ASP A 169 9.42 -7.46 21.67
CA ASP A 169 10.60 -7.39 22.54
C ASP A 169 11.11 -5.97 22.72
N LYS A 170 11.07 -5.14 21.67
CA LYS A 170 11.37 -3.72 21.77
C LYS A 170 10.42 -3.04 22.75
N PHE A 171 9.12 -3.31 22.64
CA PHE A 171 8.09 -2.76 23.51
C PHE A 171 8.33 -3.18 24.99
N LYS A 172 8.58 -4.46 25.27
CA LYS A 172 8.87 -4.97 26.61
C LYS A 172 10.08 -4.32 27.26
N ARG A 173 11.08 -3.87 26.47
CA ARG A 173 12.29 -3.18 26.99
C ARG A 173 12.00 -1.74 27.41
N ILE A 174 10.99 -1.10 26.84
CA ILE A 174 10.62 0.29 27.18
C ILE A 174 9.91 0.36 28.54
N PHE A 175 9.21 -0.73 28.93
CA PHE A 175 8.41 -0.79 30.16
C PHE A 175 9.08 -1.62 31.29
N LYS A 176 10.35 -1.93 31.15
CA LYS A 176 11.22 -2.43 32.23
C LYS A 176 12.03 -1.29 32.85
#